data_2b4f4b32fc0ac02d043f1901f1d21ee0
#
_entry.id   2b4f4b32fc0ac02d043f1901f1d21ee0
#
_cell.length_a   1.000
_cell.length_b   1.000
_cell.length_c   1.000
_cell.angle_alpha   90.00
_cell.angle_beta   90.00
_cell.angle_gamma   90.00
#
_symmetry.space_group_name_H-M   'P 1'
#
loop_
_entity.id
_entity.type
_entity.pdbx_description
1 polymer ?
#
loop_
_entity_poly.entity_id
_entity_poly.type
_entity_poly.pdbx_seq_one_letter_code
_entity_poly.pdbx_strand_id
1 'polypeptide(L)'
;MTSTAPKSTAVKPTRYLTFSLGHESYGLPVLNVREIIRLCPITPVPNMPPHIKGVINLRGTVIAVLDLRAKFQMPSGDYNERTCIIVIQVASPSGQPLLMGAIVDAVEEVIQLTDAEIEPAPDFGTGSGPGFITGMTTIQGGVKILLNIDKVFLEEGTIAIAAHLVQ
;
A
#
# COMPACT_ATOMS: atom_id res chain seq x y z
N MET A 1 17.73 -26.94 22.73
CA MET A 1 17.54 -26.33 22.34
C MET A 1 17.10 -26.32 21.44
N THR A 2 17.04 -26.60 21.25
CA THR A 2 16.84 -26.40 20.44
C THR A 2 15.80 -26.14 20.03
N SER A 3 15.17 -26.35 20.39
CA SER A 3 14.03 -25.94 20.06
C SER A 3 13.93 -24.66 19.59
N THR A 4 14.83 -24.12 19.60
CA THR A 4 14.93 -22.84 19.00
C THR A 4 14.67 -22.86 17.54
N ALA A 5 14.78 -23.97 16.91
CA ALA A 5 14.55 -24.04 15.49
C ALA A 5 13.21 -23.46 15.08
N PRO A 6 12.10 -23.82 15.69
CA PRO A 6 10.83 -23.20 15.29
C PRO A 6 10.83 -21.71 15.52
N LYS A 7 11.49 -21.30 16.57
CA LYS A 7 11.53 -19.89 16.83
C LYS A 7 12.30 -19.15 15.80
N SER A 8 13.38 -19.70 15.33
CA SER A 8 14.15 -19.07 14.30
C SER A 8 13.34 -18.84 13.06
N THR A 9 12.55 -19.82 12.67
CA THR A 9 11.72 -19.64 11.49
C THR A 9 10.60 -18.66 11.76
N ALA A 10 10.09 -18.63 12.98
CA ALA A 10 8.97 -17.75 13.31
C ALA A 10 9.36 -16.28 13.35
N VAL A 11 10.63 -16.00 13.56
CA VAL A 11 11.06 -14.61 13.67
C VAL A 11 11.78 -14.11 12.43
N LYS A 12 11.53 -14.75 11.30
CA LYS A 12 12.06 -14.26 10.06
C LYS A 12 11.57 -12.85 9.82
N PRO A 13 12.46 -11.90 9.55
CA PRO A 13 12.01 -10.51 9.39
C PRO A 13 11.22 -10.34 8.11
N THR A 14 10.27 -9.44 8.16
CA THR A 14 9.50 -9.02 6.99
C THR A 14 10.06 -7.69 6.53
N ARG A 15 10.18 -7.55 5.22
CA ARG A 15 10.67 -6.30 4.65
C ARG A 15 9.51 -5.45 4.19
N TYR A 16 9.60 -4.17 4.47
CA TYR A 16 8.58 -3.19 4.12
C TYR A 16 9.21 -2.08 3.30
N LEU A 17 8.52 -1.68 2.25
CA LEU A 17 8.86 -0.46 1.52
C LEU A 17 8.15 0.69 2.20
N THR A 18 8.90 1.70 2.63
CA THR A 18 8.29 2.85 3.28
C THR A 18 8.16 4.02 2.31
N PHE A 19 7.12 4.80 2.51
CA PHE A 19 6.80 5.93 1.65
C PHE A 19 6.06 6.99 2.45
N SER A 20 6.04 8.20 1.93
CA SER A 20 5.37 9.30 2.62
C SER A 20 4.05 9.67 1.95
N LEU A 21 3.10 10.04 2.79
CA LEU A 21 1.85 10.68 2.38
C LEU A 21 1.66 11.85 3.34
N GLY A 22 1.71 13.06 2.80
CA GLY A 22 1.68 14.24 3.65
C GLY A 22 2.90 14.25 4.54
N HIS A 23 2.67 14.37 5.84
CA HIS A 23 3.76 14.42 6.82
C HIS A 23 4.00 13.08 7.50
N GLU A 24 3.28 12.04 7.09
CA GLU A 24 3.37 10.74 7.75
C GLU A 24 4.06 9.71 6.88
N SER A 25 4.66 8.72 7.53
CA SER A 25 5.31 7.62 6.83
C SER A 25 4.50 6.34 6.96
N TYR A 26 4.43 5.61 5.87
CA TYR A 26 3.69 4.36 5.79
C TYR A 26 4.61 3.29 5.22
N GLY A 27 4.24 2.04 5.42
CA GLY A 27 5.00 0.93 4.85
C GLY A 27 4.07 -0.14 4.33
N LEU A 28 4.51 -0.83 3.29
CA LEU A 28 3.78 -1.98 2.79
C LEU A 28 4.77 -3.11 2.53
N PRO A 29 4.30 -4.37 2.60
CA PRO A 29 5.23 -5.49 2.43
C PRO A 29 5.89 -5.49 1.06
N VAL A 30 7.18 -5.66 1.03
CA VAL A 30 7.94 -5.70 -0.22
C VAL A 30 7.42 -6.79 -1.14
N LEU A 31 6.89 -7.88 -0.58
CA LEU A 31 6.34 -8.97 -1.38
C LEU A 31 5.21 -8.52 -2.30
N ASN A 32 4.52 -7.45 -1.95
CA ASN A 32 3.44 -6.93 -2.79
C ASN A 32 3.95 -5.94 -3.84
N VAL A 33 5.21 -5.51 -3.75
CA VAL A 33 5.73 -4.50 -4.66
C VAL A 33 6.31 -5.17 -5.89
N ARG A 34 5.83 -4.74 -7.06
CA ARG A 34 6.37 -5.24 -8.33
C ARG A 34 7.42 -4.28 -8.87
N GLU A 35 7.17 -3.00 -8.82
CA GLU A 35 8.15 -2.00 -9.23
C GLU A 35 7.68 -0.62 -8.79
N ILE A 36 8.58 0.32 -8.86
CA ILE A 36 8.29 1.73 -8.57
C ILE A 36 8.59 2.49 -9.83
N ILE A 37 7.62 3.28 -10.29
CA ILE A 37 7.79 4.06 -11.51
C ILE A 37 7.53 5.53 -11.22
N ARG A 38 8.06 6.37 -12.07
CA ARG A 38 7.77 7.80 -12.00
C ARG A 38 6.32 8.05 -12.32
N LEU A 39 5.79 9.13 -11.78
CA LEU A 39 4.46 9.54 -12.16
C LEU A 39 4.42 9.80 -13.66
N CYS A 40 3.46 9.19 -14.31
CA CYS A 40 3.28 9.30 -15.74
C CYS A 40 1.85 9.74 -16.03
N PRO A 41 1.53 10.12 -17.27
CA PRO A 41 0.17 10.53 -17.56
C PRO A 41 -0.82 9.42 -17.25
N ILE A 42 -1.91 9.79 -16.59
CA ILE A 42 -2.97 8.87 -16.17
C ILE A 42 -4.21 9.22 -16.98
N THR A 43 -4.80 8.23 -17.60
CA THR A 43 -6.03 8.41 -18.35
C THR A 43 -7.22 8.31 -17.41
N PRO A 44 -7.95 9.40 -17.19
CA PRO A 44 -9.10 9.35 -16.28
C PRO A 44 -10.21 8.47 -16.84
N VAL A 45 -10.93 7.82 -15.92
CA VAL A 45 -12.10 7.02 -16.28
C VAL A 45 -13.31 7.69 -15.63
N PRO A 46 -14.36 7.97 -16.41
CA PRO A 46 -15.52 8.67 -15.86
C PRO A 46 -16.27 7.82 -14.82
N ASN A 47 -16.93 8.52 -13.90
CA ASN A 47 -17.84 7.89 -12.93
C ASN A 47 -17.14 6.93 -11.98
N MET A 48 -15.90 7.24 -11.62
CA MET A 48 -15.14 6.46 -10.64
C MET A 48 -15.09 7.19 -9.31
N PRO A 49 -14.94 6.46 -8.21
CA PRO A 49 -14.71 7.11 -6.91
C PRO A 49 -13.49 8.02 -6.96
N PRO A 50 -13.47 9.07 -6.13
CA PRO A 50 -12.37 10.05 -6.20
C PRO A 50 -10.98 9.48 -6.02
N HIS A 51 -10.82 8.36 -5.32
CA HIS A 51 -9.49 7.80 -5.09
C HIS A 51 -8.96 7.01 -6.30
N ILE A 52 -9.82 6.69 -7.26
CA ILE A 52 -9.36 6.05 -8.49
C ILE A 52 -9.10 7.15 -9.52
N LYS A 53 -7.82 7.37 -9.82
CA LYS A 53 -7.43 8.43 -10.74
C LYS A 53 -7.63 8.05 -12.19
N GLY A 54 -7.57 6.79 -12.50
CA GLY A 54 -7.72 6.31 -13.86
C GLY A 54 -6.87 5.11 -14.11
N VAL A 55 -6.36 5.00 -15.32
CA VAL A 55 -5.54 3.87 -15.74
C VAL A 55 -4.27 4.34 -16.41
N ILE A 56 -3.25 3.49 -16.39
CA ILE A 56 -2.03 3.71 -17.16
C ILE A 56 -1.74 2.45 -17.98
N ASN A 57 -0.97 2.62 -19.03
CA ASN A 57 -0.47 1.50 -19.81
C ASN A 57 0.96 1.23 -19.36
N LEU A 58 1.19 0.09 -18.73
CA LEU A 58 2.50 -0.30 -18.27
C LEU A 58 3.00 -1.42 -19.15
N ARG A 59 3.78 -1.05 -20.14
CA ARG A 59 4.37 -2.00 -21.09
C ARG A 59 3.34 -2.95 -21.69
N GLY A 60 2.22 -2.37 -22.13
CA GLY A 60 1.15 -3.13 -22.78
C GLY A 60 0.08 -3.66 -21.83
N THR A 61 0.26 -3.50 -20.54
CA THR A 61 -0.76 -3.92 -19.57
C THR A 61 -1.42 -2.68 -18.98
N VAL A 62 -2.74 -2.64 -19.08
CA VAL A 62 -3.50 -1.53 -18.50
C VAL A 62 -3.75 -1.84 -17.02
N ILE A 63 -3.36 -0.92 -16.15
CA ILE A 63 -3.58 -1.09 -14.71
C ILE A 63 -4.28 0.13 -14.16
N ALA A 64 -5.11 -0.10 -13.14
CA ALA A 64 -5.81 0.98 -12.45
C ALA A 64 -4.85 1.66 -11.49
N VAL A 65 -5.02 2.97 -11.32
CA VAL A 65 -4.16 3.78 -10.47
C VAL A 65 -5.00 4.48 -9.42
N LEU A 66 -4.60 4.30 -8.15
CA LEU A 66 -5.25 4.94 -7.03
C LEU A 66 -4.34 6.00 -6.45
N ASP A 67 -4.96 7.06 -5.93
CA ASP A 67 -4.27 8.05 -5.14
C ASP A 67 -4.49 7.71 -3.67
N LEU A 68 -3.45 7.33 -2.95
CA LEU A 68 -3.60 6.91 -1.57
C LEU A 68 -4.00 8.07 -0.65
N ARG A 69 -3.62 9.30 -0.97
CA ARG A 69 -4.12 10.43 -0.19
C ARG A 69 -5.65 10.49 -0.25
N ALA A 70 -6.19 10.35 -1.45
CA ALA A 70 -7.64 10.39 -1.62
C ALA A 70 -8.29 9.18 -0.94
N LYS A 71 -7.67 8.01 -1.04
CA LYS A 71 -8.20 6.80 -0.40
C LYS A 71 -8.29 6.97 1.11
N PHE A 72 -7.31 7.64 1.71
CA PHE A 72 -7.28 7.86 3.16
C PHE A 72 -7.93 9.17 3.55
N GLN A 73 -8.62 9.83 2.61
CA GLN A 73 -9.36 11.07 2.86
C GLN A 73 -8.46 12.17 3.40
N MET A 74 -7.24 12.21 2.91
CA MET A 74 -6.30 13.27 3.24
C MET A 74 -6.49 14.42 2.27
N PRO A 75 -6.10 15.64 2.66
CA PRO A 75 -6.17 16.77 1.75
C PRO A 75 -5.38 16.49 0.49
N SER A 76 -5.93 16.87 -0.65
CA SER A 76 -5.21 16.70 -1.90
C SER A 76 -4.04 17.66 -1.93
N GLY A 77 -2.98 17.26 -2.61
CA GLY A 77 -1.81 18.08 -2.77
C GLY A 77 -1.32 17.98 -4.20
N ASP A 78 -0.47 18.92 -4.55
CA ASP A 78 0.09 18.91 -5.89
C ASP A 78 1.11 17.80 -6.01
N TYR A 79 1.12 17.15 -7.16
CA TYR A 79 2.17 16.20 -7.46
C TYR A 79 3.45 16.97 -7.80
N ASN A 80 4.57 16.38 -7.46
CA ASN A 80 5.86 17.02 -7.72
C ASN A 80 6.84 15.95 -8.24
N GLU A 81 8.10 16.31 -8.34
CA GLU A 81 9.10 15.41 -8.94
C GLU A 81 9.39 14.20 -8.08
N ARG A 82 9.01 14.20 -6.81
CA ARG A 82 9.17 13.04 -5.92
C ARG A 82 7.97 12.10 -5.96
N THR A 83 6.85 12.57 -6.46
CA THR A 83 5.64 11.76 -6.55
C THR A 83 5.90 10.58 -7.48
N CYS A 84 5.50 9.40 -7.05
CA CYS A 84 5.71 8.21 -7.86
C CYS A 84 4.55 7.24 -7.70
N ILE A 85 4.57 6.21 -8.51
CA ILE A 85 3.55 5.16 -8.47
C ILE A 85 4.25 3.87 -8.05
N ILE A 86 3.76 3.27 -6.98
CA ILE A 86 4.20 1.94 -6.57
C ILE A 86 3.27 0.95 -7.26
N VAL A 87 3.83 0.12 -8.13
CA VAL A 87 3.04 -0.92 -8.79
C VAL A 87 3.01 -2.11 -7.85
N ILE A 88 1.82 -2.47 -7.41
CA ILE A 88 1.62 -3.52 -6.42
C ILE A 88 0.80 -4.66 -7.01
N GLN A 89 0.97 -5.82 -6.41
CA GLN A 89 0.20 -6.99 -6.76
C GLN A 89 -0.70 -7.34 -5.58
N VAL A 90 -1.98 -7.46 -5.85
CA VAL A 90 -2.96 -7.82 -4.83
C VAL A 90 -3.74 -9.04 -5.30
N ALA A 91 -4.37 -9.72 -4.35
CA ALA A 91 -5.21 -10.87 -4.66
C ALA A 91 -6.60 -10.37 -5.07
N SER A 92 -7.05 -10.75 -6.26
CA SER A 92 -8.40 -10.40 -6.68
C SER A 92 -9.38 -11.42 -6.12
N PRO A 93 -10.69 -11.08 -6.13
CA PRO A 93 -11.70 -12.03 -5.63
C PRO A 93 -11.71 -13.36 -6.36
N SER A 94 -11.26 -13.37 -7.63
CA SER A 94 -11.21 -14.61 -8.40
C SER A 94 -9.97 -15.45 -8.08
N GLY A 95 -9.07 -14.94 -7.24
CA GLY A 95 -7.82 -15.62 -6.93
C GLY A 95 -6.70 -15.31 -7.87
N GLN A 96 -6.97 -14.62 -8.98
CA GLN A 96 -5.93 -14.21 -9.92
C GLN A 96 -5.20 -12.99 -9.37
N PRO A 97 -3.87 -12.94 -9.53
CA PRO A 97 -3.16 -11.72 -9.12
C PRO A 97 -3.59 -10.53 -9.99
N LEU A 98 -3.66 -9.38 -9.36
CA LEU A 98 -4.05 -8.15 -10.04
C LEU A 98 -3.00 -7.08 -9.74
N LEU A 99 -2.53 -6.42 -10.79
CA LEU A 99 -1.60 -5.31 -10.63
C LEU A 99 -2.37 -4.01 -10.53
N MET A 100 -1.94 -3.16 -9.61
CA MET A 100 -2.53 -1.85 -9.41
C MET A 100 -1.42 -0.86 -9.13
N GLY A 101 -1.66 0.41 -9.41
CA GLY A 101 -0.72 1.45 -9.08
C GLY A 101 -1.23 2.27 -7.92
N ALA A 102 -0.34 2.63 -7.01
CA ALA A 102 -0.66 3.49 -5.88
C ALA A 102 0.22 4.73 -5.94
N ILE A 103 -0.40 5.90 -6.03
CA ILE A 103 0.34 7.16 -6.05
C ILE A 103 0.70 7.52 -4.63
N VAL A 104 1.98 7.77 -4.39
CA VAL A 104 2.50 8.20 -3.09
C VAL A 104 3.33 9.47 -3.28
N ASP A 105 3.51 10.22 -2.19
CA ASP A 105 4.25 11.47 -2.26
C ASP A 105 5.73 11.25 -2.55
N ALA A 106 6.31 10.24 -1.93
CA ALA A 106 7.70 9.86 -2.16
C ALA A 106 7.95 8.49 -1.56
N VAL A 107 8.85 7.75 -2.17
CA VAL A 107 9.32 6.49 -1.60
C VAL A 107 10.52 6.81 -0.72
N GLU A 108 10.61 6.17 0.43
CA GLU A 108 11.67 6.45 1.39
C GLU A 108 12.74 5.37 1.40
N GLU A 109 12.44 4.19 1.92
CA GLU A 109 13.45 3.16 2.09
C GLU A 109 12.81 1.79 2.31
N VAL A 110 13.63 0.76 2.30
CA VAL A 110 13.18 -0.58 2.69
C VAL A 110 13.70 -0.86 4.09
N ILE A 111 12.82 -1.28 4.97
CA ILE A 111 13.19 -1.64 6.34
C ILE A 111 12.84 -3.09 6.59
N GLN A 112 13.56 -3.71 7.53
CA GLN A 112 13.28 -5.07 7.96
C GLN A 112 12.78 -5.04 9.40
N LEU A 113 11.70 -5.74 9.65
CA LEU A 113 11.09 -5.79 10.99
C LEU A 113 10.78 -7.22 11.37
N THR A 114 11.08 -7.56 12.62
CA THR A 114 10.58 -8.80 13.21
C THR A 114 9.22 -8.51 13.84
N ASP A 115 8.49 -9.57 14.16
CA ASP A 115 7.18 -9.39 14.80
C ASP A 115 7.29 -8.61 16.11
N ALA A 116 8.39 -8.76 16.82
CA ALA A 116 8.57 -8.05 18.08
C ALA A 116 8.71 -6.54 17.90
N GLU A 117 9.09 -6.10 16.71
CA GLU A 117 9.28 -4.68 16.42
C GLU A 117 8.01 -4.01 15.91
N ILE A 118 6.95 -4.78 15.72
CA ILE A 118 5.69 -4.27 15.20
C ILE A 118 4.69 -4.19 16.34
N GLU A 119 4.19 -2.98 16.59
CA GLU A 119 3.18 -2.75 17.62
C GLU A 119 1.81 -2.82 16.98
N PRO A 120 0.82 -3.34 17.70
CA PRO A 120 -0.53 -3.37 17.15
C PRO A 120 -1.07 -1.97 16.97
N ALA A 121 -1.98 -1.79 16.02
CA ALA A 121 -2.63 -0.51 15.81
C ALA A 121 -3.46 -0.17 17.05
N PRO A 122 -3.42 1.09 17.49
CA PRO A 122 -4.23 1.49 18.64
C PRO A 122 -5.71 1.36 18.35
N ASP A 123 -6.45 1.04 19.40
CA ASP A 123 -7.90 1.07 19.33
C ASP A 123 -8.32 2.46 19.78
N PHE A 124 -8.86 3.25 18.87
CA PHE A 124 -9.25 4.61 19.18
C PHE A 124 -10.62 4.70 19.83
N GLY A 125 -11.10 3.60 20.39
CA GLY A 125 -12.36 3.60 21.12
C GLY A 125 -13.58 3.40 20.24
N THR A 126 -13.39 3.21 18.95
CA THR A 126 -14.51 2.97 18.05
C THR A 126 -14.79 1.49 17.88
N GLY A 127 -13.91 0.64 18.36
CA GLY A 127 -14.04 -0.79 18.16
C GLY A 127 -13.76 -1.24 16.74
N SER A 128 -13.52 -0.30 15.86
CA SER A 128 -13.27 -0.60 14.47
C SER A 128 -12.23 0.35 13.96
N GLY A 129 -11.00 0.12 14.34
CA GLY A 129 -9.91 0.84 13.72
C GLY A 129 -9.89 0.54 12.24
N PRO A 130 -9.13 1.31 11.46
CA PRO A 130 -9.01 1.02 10.04
C PRO A 130 -8.48 -0.39 9.86
N GLY A 131 -9.26 -1.25 9.24
CA GLY A 131 -8.91 -2.65 9.09
C GLY A 131 -7.69 -2.88 8.23
N PHE A 132 -7.24 -1.86 7.51
CA PHE A 132 -6.09 -1.99 6.63
C PHE A 132 -4.75 -1.69 7.31
N ILE A 133 -4.74 -1.33 8.59
CA ILE A 133 -3.49 -1.10 9.31
C ILE A 133 -3.07 -2.40 10.00
N THR A 134 -1.91 -2.92 9.60
CA THR A 134 -1.36 -4.13 10.21
C THR A 134 -0.76 -3.82 11.59
N GLY A 135 -0.13 -2.68 11.71
CA GLY A 135 0.53 -2.29 12.95
C GLY A 135 1.38 -1.07 12.71
N MET A 136 2.25 -0.78 13.66
CA MET A 136 3.12 0.37 13.59
C MET A 136 4.50 0.02 14.08
N THR A 137 5.48 0.80 13.69
CA THR A 137 6.83 0.67 14.25
C THR A 137 7.41 2.07 14.44
N THR A 138 8.33 2.19 15.39
CA THR A 138 9.00 3.45 15.65
C THR A 138 10.45 3.34 15.21
N ILE A 139 10.87 4.22 14.33
CA ILE A 139 12.24 4.25 13.82
C ILE A 139 12.74 5.68 13.96
N GLN A 140 13.85 5.85 14.67
CA GLN A 140 14.49 7.15 14.82
C GLN A 140 13.51 8.24 15.30
N GLY A 141 12.64 7.84 16.23
CA GLY A 141 11.69 8.79 16.80
C GLY A 141 10.44 9.04 15.98
N GLY A 142 10.36 8.49 14.79
CA GLY A 142 9.17 8.64 13.94
C GLY A 142 8.37 7.36 13.86
N VAL A 143 7.06 7.50 13.74
CA VAL A 143 6.16 6.35 13.63
C VAL A 143 5.92 6.04 12.17
N LYS A 144 6.02 4.77 11.82
CA LYS A 144 5.67 4.31 10.48
C LYS A 144 4.47 3.38 10.59
N ILE A 145 3.45 3.66 9.79
CA ILE A 145 2.19 2.92 9.83
C ILE A 145 2.26 1.84 8.76
N LEU A 146 2.12 0.57 9.18
CA LEU A 146 2.25 -0.56 8.28
C LEU A 146 0.88 -0.97 7.77
N LEU A 147 0.79 -1.14 6.46
CA LEU A 147 -0.48 -1.37 5.79
C LEU A 147 -0.60 -2.81 5.32
N ASN A 148 -1.82 -3.33 5.38
CA ASN A 148 -2.19 -4.56 4.70
C ASN A 148 -2.76 -4.13 3.35
N ILE A 149 -1.96 -4.28 2.31
CA ILE A 149 -2.32 -3.71 1.03
C ILE A 149 -3.56 -4.36 0.41
N ASP A 150 -3.76 -5.65 0.65
CA ASP A 150 -4.95 -6.30 0.15
C ASP A 150 -6.21 -5.69 0.75
N LYS A 151 -6.16 -5.40 2.04
CA LYS A 151 -7.32 -4.80 2.71
C LYS A 151 -7.53 -3.35 2.30
N VAL A 152 -6.46 -2.62 2.01
CA VAL A 152 -6.60 -1.26 1.52
C VAL A 152 -7.46 -1.24 0.26
N PHE A 153 -7.26 -2.19 -0.62
CA PHE A 153 -7.96 -2.21 -1.91
C PHE A 153 -9.24 -3.02 -1.91
N LEU A 154 -9.48 -3.83 -0.86
CA LEU A 154 -10.72 -4.60 -0.77
C LEU A 154 -11.91 -3.72 -0.40
N GLU A 155 -11.66 -2.66 0.34
CA GLU A 155 -12.73 -1.81 0.80
C GLU A 155 -13.42 -1.10 -0.34
N GLU A 156 -14.73 -0.94 -0.21
CA GLU A 156 -15.53 -0.20 -1.19
C GLU A 156 -15.49 -0.80 -2.59
N GLY A 157 -15.15 -2.07 -2.67
CA GLY A 157 -15.13 -2.73 -3.97
C GLY A 157 -14.03 -2.26 -4.90
N THR A 158 -12.98 -1.63 -4.35
CA THR A 158 -11.90 -1.08 -5.17
C THR A 158 -11.26 -2.13 -6.08
N ILE A 159 -10.98 -3.31 -5.54
CA ILE A 159 -10.38 -4.37 -6.35
C ILE A 159 -11.31 -4.80 -7.48
N ALA A 160 -12.60 -4.93 -7.17
CA ALA A 160 -13.58 -5.31 -8.19
C ALA A 160 -13.66 -4.27 -9.30
N ILE A 161 -13.64 -2.98 -8.92
CA ILE A 161 -13.66 -1.90 -9.90
C ILE A 161 -12.40 -1.95 -10.76
N ALA A 162 -11.24 -2.12 -10.12
CA ALA A 162 -9.97 -2.16 -10.84
C ALA A 162 -9.92 -3.34 -11.79
N ALA A 163 -10.39 -4.50 -11.36
CA ALA A 163 -10.42 -5.67 -12.23
C ALA A 163 -11.31 -5.45 -13.45
N HIS A 164 -12.43 -4.76 -13.25
CA HIS A 164 -13.33 -4.44 -14.35
C HIS A 164 -12.69 -3.49 -15.35
N LEU A 165 -11.93 -2.51 -14.87
CA LEU A 165 -11.30 -1.53 -15.75
C LEU A 165 -10.24 -2.13 -16.67
N VAL A 166 -9.62 -3.22 -16.26
CA VAL A 166 -8.51 -3.80 -17.02
C VAL A 166 -8.90 -5.02 -17.84
N GLN A 167 -10.16 -5.31 -17.95
CA GLN A 167 -10.62 -6.43 -18.77
C GLN A 167 -10.68 -6.10 -20.24
#